data_28bdb3b14f401aeb7819db97013e8ef7
#
_entry.id   28bdb3b14f401aeb7819db97013e8ef7
#
_cell.length_a   1.000
_cell.length_b   1.000
_cell.length_c   1.000
_cell.angle_alpha   90.00
_cell.angle_beta   90.00
_cell.angle_gamma   90.00
#
_symmetry.space_group_name_H-M   'P 1'
#
loop_
_entity.id
_entity.type
_entity.pdbx_description
1 polymer ?
#
loop_
_entity_poly.entity_id
_entity_poly.type
_entity_poly.pdbx_seq_one_letter_code
_entity_poly.pdbx_strand_id
1 'polypeptide(L)'
;MDVALVFSLLVMFIFFLQISFSFWEKAGGLVAGSADSSIKVSVDVVPSISIDSPSDVDLSPNIQETGSATGSATWNIKTNNSNGWKLEVSALDTPAMKSGSDSFADYTEGTPGTPETWSISSSDSEFGFGASGSYADASFSGNKYLGFDGSNRIQVAHRNAQAGGSGDDTTVNFKAEVGSGHNQPDGTYSATVTATATTL
;
A
#
# COMPACT_ATOMS: atom_id res chain seq x y z
N MET A 1 91.73 52.50 19.17
CA MET A 1 90.31 52.20 19.26
C MET A 1 90.08 51.67 20.65
N ASP A 2 89.23 52.34 21.41
CA ASP A 2 89.16 52.15 22.88
C ASP A 2 88.36 50.86 23.16
N VAL A 3 88.96 49.93 23.94
CA VAL A 3 88.42 48.59 24.25
C VAL A 3 87.01 48.73 24.91
N ALA A 4 86.79 49.83 25.64
CA ALA A 4 85.52 50.13 26.30
C ALA A 4 84.40 50.40 25.28
N LEU A 5 84.72 51.03 24.14
CA LEU A 5 83.76 51.32 23.09
C LEU A 5 83.29 50.06 22.36
N VAL A 6 84.24 49.11 22.11
CA VAL A 6 83.94 47.81 21.46
C VAL A 6 83.04 46.95 22.35
N PHE A 7 83.32 46.93 23.68
CA PHE A 7 82.53 46.19 24.64
C PHE A 7 81.09 46.73 24.76
N SER A 8 80.95 48.06 24.74
CA SER A 8 79.66 48.72 24.82
C SER A 8 78.80 48.40 23.57
N LEU A 9 79.43 48.40 22.37
CA LEU A 9 78.71 48.07 21.12
C LEU A 9 78.27 46.59 21.06
N LEU A 10 79.14 45.70 21.58
CA LEU A 10 78.85 44.26 21.62
C LEU A 10 77.72 43.94 22.58
N VAL A 11 77.66 44.55 23.74
CA VAL A 11 76.58 44.38 24.72
C VAL A 11 75.25 44.94 24.16
N MET A 12 75.29 46.07 23.46
CA MET A 12 74.12 46.66 22.84
C MET A 12 73.57 45.79 21.68
N PHE A 13 74.43 45.15 20.89
CA PHE A 13 74.04 44.25 19.81
C PHE A 13 73.45 42.94 20.37
N ILE A 14 73.97 42.41 21.47
CA ILE A 14 73.41 41.21 22.13
C ILE A 14 72.02 41.54 22.72
N PHE A 15 71.88 42.76 23.27
CA PHE A 15 70.59 43.18 23.82
C PHE A 15 69.52 43.40 22.70
N PHE A 16 69.92 43.95 21.55
CA PHE A 16 69.02 44.06 20.38
C PHE A 16 68.67 42.73 19.81
N LEU A 17 69.59 41.78 19.79
CA LEU A 17 69.35 40.43 19.31
C LEU A 17 68.38 39.66 20.22
N GLN A 18 68.45 39.87 21.52
CA GLN A 18 67.53 39.29 22.48
C GLN A 18 66.11 39.89 22.41
N ILE A 19 66.01 41.18 22.16
CA ILE A 19 64.71 41.84 21.96
C ILE A 19 64.01 41.39 20.66
N SER A 20 64.79 41.16 19.59
CA SER A 20 64.28 40.65 18.34
C SER A 20 63.76 39.21 18.44
N PHE A 21 64.42 38.37 19.25
CA PHE A 21 63.98 36.99 19.49
C PHE A 21 62.75 36.92 20.36
N SER A 22 62.62 37.80 21.35
CA SER A 22 61.44 37.86 22.23
C SER A 22 60.19 38.34 21.50
N PHE A 23 60.37 39.15 20.43
CA PHE A 23 59.24 39.62 19.61
C PHE A 23 58.74 38.57 18.62
N TRP A 24 59.61 37.61 18.21
CA TRP A 24 59.22 36.55 17.30
C TRP A 24 58.53 35.40 18.03
N GLU A 25 58.86 35.12 19.27
CA GLU A 25 58.15 34.09 20.05
C GLU A 25 56.74 34.48 20.48
N LYS A 26 56.40 35.79 20.44
CA LYS A 26 55.02 36.26 20.71
C LYS A 26 54.19 36.52 19.47
N ALA A 27 54.72 36.32 18.27
CA ALA A 27 53.92 36.10 17.10
C ALA A 27 53.36 34.66 17.14
N GLY A 28 52.62 34.36 18.22
CA GLY A 28 51.78 33.15 18.28
C GLY A 28 50.91 33.21 17.04
N GLY A 29 51.17 32.29 16.13
CA GLY A 29 50.36 32.20 14.93
C GLY A 29 48.88 32.31 15.35
N LEU A 30 48.18 33.23 14.75
CA LEU A 30 46.73 33.28 14.83
C LEU A 30 46.28 31.92 14.28
N VAL A 31 46.11 30.95 15.16
CA VAL A 31 45.40 29.71 14.81
C VAL A 31 44.01 30.16 14.52
N ALA A 32 43.67 30.22 13.24
CA ALA A 32 42.28 30.39 12.84
C ALA A 32 41.50 29.21 13.42
N GLY A 33 40.92 29.42 14.59
CA GLY A 33 39.99 28.44 15.18
C GLY A 33 38.72 28.42 14.35
N SER A 34 38.34 27.25 13.86
CA SER A 34 36.98 27.03 13.37
C SER A 34 36.08 26.68 14.57
N ALA A 35 34.91 27.26 14.62
CA ALA A 35 33.89 26.88 15.58
C ALA A 35 32.70 26.30 14.79
N ASP A 36 32.38 25.03 15.05
CA ASP A 36 31.26 24.34 14.44
C ASP A 36 30.11 24.29 15.45
N SER A 37 28.90 24.48 14.93
CA SER A 37 27.65 24.31 15.67
C SER A 37 26.73 23.43 14.86
N SER A 38 26.12 22.44 15.49
CA SER A 38 25.17 21.54 14.85
C SER A 38 23.82 21.60 15.56
N ILE A 39 22.75 21.48 14.76
CA ILE A 39 21.39 21.31 15.25
C ILE A 39 20.84 20.00 14.69
N LYS A 40 19.97 19.33 15.46
CA LYS A 40 19.21 18.20 14.99
C LYS A 40 17.94 18.73 14.34
N VAL A 41 17.71 18.35 13.07
CA VAL A 41 16.42 18.58 12.38
C VAL A 41 15.79 17.21 12.18
N SER A 42 14.52 17.06 12.54
CA SER A 42 13.77 15.82 12.40
C SER A 42 12.37 16.10 11.87
N VAL A 43 11.82 15.12 11.15
CA VAL A 43 10.43 15.09 10.67
C VAL A 43 9.90 13.68 10.87
N ASP A 44 8.65 13.58 11.28
CA ASP A 44 7.94 12.31 11.41
C ASP A 44 7.01 12.15 10.21
N VAL A 45 7.08 10.98 9.55
CA VAL A 45 6.18 10.60 8.46
C VAL A 45 5.26 9.50 8.98
N VAL A 46 3.96 9.80 9.01
CA VAL A 46 2.95 8.86 9.51
C VAL A 46 2.40 7.97 8.39
N PRO A 47 1.98 6.72 8.69
CA PRO A 47 1.33 5.85 7.71
C PRO A 47 0.02 6.45 7.19
N SER A 48 -0.23 6.28 5.91
CA SER A 48 -1.48 6.64 5.24
C SER A 48 -1.88 5.55 4.26
N ILE A 49 -3.18 5.43 3.99
CA ILE A 49 -3.73 4.53 2.98
C ILE A 49 -4.89 5.20 2.26
N SER A 50 -5.00 4.96 0.96
CA SER A 50 -6.15 5.35 0.15
C SER A 50 -6.53 4.23 -0.80
N ILE A 51 -7.80 4.21 -1.20
CA ILE A 51 -8.36 3.30 -2.18
C ILE A 51 -9.18 4.11 -3.17
N ASP A 52 -8.98 3.87 -4.47
CA ASP A 52 -9.76 4.49 -5.53
C ASP A 52 -11.00 3.63 -5.81
N SER A 53 -12.18 4.26 -5.92
CA SER A 53 -13.42 3.55 -6.23
C SER A 53 -13.55 3.32 -7.74
N PRO A 54 -13.81 2.07 -8.19
CA PRO A 54 -14.16 1.80 -9.57
C PRO A 54 -15.55 2.32 -9.92
N SER A 55 -15.90 2.31 -11.21
CA SER A 55 -17.28 2.49 -11.66
C SER A 55 -18.15 1.27 -11.32
N ASP A 56 -19.46 1.46 -11.32
CA ASP A 56 -20.41 0.36 -11.22
C ASP A 56 -20.17 -0.68 -12.34
N VAL A 57 -20.52 -1.93 -12.06
CA VAL A 57 -20.26 -3.07 -12.93
C VAL A 57 -21.58 -3.68 -13.36
N ASP A 58 -21.85 -3.68 -14.67
CA ASP A 58 -22.90 -4.45 -15.27
C ASP A 58 -22.37 -5.82 -15.69
N LEU A 59 -22.96 -6.89 -15.15
CA LEU A 59 -22.60 -8.24 -15.56
C LEU A 59 -23.11 -8.53 -16.99
N SER A 60 -22.31 -9.18 -17.80
CA SER A 60 -22.59 -9.48 -19.19
C SER A 60 -22.20 -10.92 -19.55
N PRO A 61 -22.94 -11.57 -20.46
CA PRO A 61 -24.19 -11.16 -21.11
C PRO A 61 -25.38 -11.16 -20.15
N ASN A 62 -26.48 -10.52 -20.53
CA ASN A 62 -27.76 -10.69 -19.80
C ASN A 62 -28.16 -12.16 -19.79
N ILE A 63 -28.56 -12.67 -18.63
CA ILE A 63 -29.10 -14.01 -18.49
C ILE A 63 -30.57 -13.99 -18.90
N GLN A 64 -30.98 -14.89 -19.77
CA GLN A 64 -32.40 -15.03 -20.20
C GLN A 64 -33.11 -16.06 -19.32
N GLU A 65 -32.98 -17.33 -19.65
CA GLU A 65 -33.55 -18.42 -18.86
C GLU A 65 -32.47 -19.15 -18.03
N THR A 66 -31.35 -19.42 -18.65
CA THR A 66 -30.21 -20.08 -18.05
C THR A 66 -28.92 -19.48 -18.54
N GLY A 67 -27.79 -19.73 -17.85
CA GLY A 67 -26.50 -19.28 -18.26
C GLY A 67 -25.82 -18.42 -17.23
N SER A 68 -24.69 -17.84 -17.59
CA SER A 68 -23.88 -17.03 -16.68
C SER A 68 -23.59 -15.64 -17.23
N ALA A 69 -23.45 -14.69 -16.31
CA ALA A 69 -22.99 -13.33 -16.57
C ALA A 69 -21.78 -13.03 -15.69
N THR A 70 -20.81 -12.29 -16.21
CA THR A 70 -19.60 -11.92 -15.51
C THR A 70 -19.29 -10.44 -15.64
N GLY A 71 -18.54 -9.90 -14.69
CA GLY A 71 -18.05 -8.53 -14.71
C GLY A 71 -16.88 -8.39 -13.74
N SER A 72 -16.20 -7.27 -13.77
CA SER A 72 -15.07 -7.06 -12.86
C SER A 72 -14.92 -5.60 -12.47
N ALA A 73 -14.42 -5.37 -11.27
CA ALA A 73 -14.05 -4.07 -10.75
C ALA A 73 -12.59 -4.10 -10.29
N THR A 74 -11.85 -3.03 -10.58
CA THR A 74 -10.44 -2.91 -10.15
C THR A 74 -10.30 -1.77 -9.16
N TRP A 75 -9.77 -2.08 -7.98
CA TRP A 75 -9.41 -1.12 -6.95
C TRP A 75 -7.92 -0.88 -6.97
N ASN A 76 -7.52 0.40 -6.93
CA ASN A 76 -6.13 0.82 -6.81
C ASN A 76 -5.86 1.24 -5.36
N ILE A 77 -4.89 0.62 -4.71
CA ILE A 77 -4.52 0.87 -3.32
C ILE A 77 -3.18 1.60 -3.28
N LYS A 78 -3.11 2.73 -2.56
CA LYS A 78 -1.88 3.49 -2.33
C LYS A 78 -1.61 3.59 -0.83
N THR A 79 -0.38 3.28 -0.41
CA THR A 79 0.04 3.43 0.99
C THR A 79 1.54 3.65 1.08
N ASN A 80 1.96 4.49 2.04
CA ASN A 80 3.36 4.64 2.44
C ASN A 80 3.74 3.72 3.62
N ASN A 81 2.82 2.86 4.10
CA ASN A 81 3.11 1.95 5.20
C ASN A 81 4.11 0.88 4.75
N SER A 82 5.26 0.81 5.43
CA SER A 82 6.33 -0.15 5.13
C SER A 82 5.94 -1.60 5.39
N ASN A 83 4.99 -1.85 6.30
CA ASN A 83 4.47 -3.18 6.59
C ASN A 83 3.48 -3.66 5.53
N GLY A 84 2.94 -2.72 4.72
CA GLY A 84 2.04 -3.06 3.62
C GLY A 84 0.56 -2.82 3.90
N TRP A 85 -0.28 -3.55 3.18
CA TRP A 85 -1.72 -3.40 3.16
C TRP A 85 -2.41 -4.72 2.89
N LYS A 86 -3.70 -4.78 3.23
CA LYS A 86 -4.65 -5.81 2.80
C LYS A 86 -5.90 -5.17 2.21
N LEU A 87 -6.56 -5.88 1.28
CA LEU A 87 -7.87 -5.55 0.73
C LEU A 87 -8.86 -6.65 1.09
N GLU A 88 -9.98 -6.25 1.63
CA GLU A 88 -11.09 -7.13 2.01
C GLU A 88 -12.36 -6.68 1.31
N VAL A 89 -13.22 -7.61 0.91
CA VAL A 89 -14.55 -7.34 0.33
C VAL A 89 -15.65 -7.91 1.21
N SER A 90 -16.81 -7.26 1.20
CA SER A 90 -18.03 -7.75 1.84
C SER A 90 -19.25 -7.28 1.04
N ALA A 91 -20.37 -7.99 1.17
CA ALA A 91 -21.65 -7.54 0.64
C ALA A 91 -22.47 -6.81 1.71
N LEU A 92 -23.36 -5.93 1.27
CA LEU A 92 -24.30 -5.23 2.16
C LEU A 92 -25.41 -6.16 2.63
N ASP A 93 -25.88 -7.05 1.75
CA ASP A 93 -27.02 -7.93 1.97
C ASP A 93 -26.63 -9.41 1.99
N THR A 94 -27.52 -10.26 2.52
CA THR A 94 -27.47 -11.73 2.46
C THR A 94 -28.86 -12.24 2.06
N PRO A 95 -28.98 -12.95 0.90
CA PRO A 95 -27.96 -13.09 -0.16
C PRO A 95 -27.54 -11.74 -0.74
N ALA A 96 -26.30 -11.69 -1.30
CA ALA A 96 -25.70 -10.44 -1.76
C ALA A 96 -26.43 -9.81 -2.95
N MET A 97 -26.94 -10.62 -3.88
CA MET A 97 -27.55 -10.17 -5.12
C MET A 97 -29.07 -10.37 -5.09
N LYS A 98 -29.82 -9.26 -5.16
CA LYS A 98 -31.29 -9.23 -4.98
C LYS A 98 -32.00 -8.39 -6.02
N SER A 99 -33.30 -8.74 -6.25
CA SER A 99 -34.30 -7.95 -6.95
C SER A 99 -35.62 -8.04 -6.18
N GLY A 100 -35.92 -7.04 -5.34
CA GLY A 100 -37.04 -7.09 -4.42
C GLY A 100 -36.94 -8.25 -3.43
N SER A 101 -37.90 -9.21 -3.50
CA SER A 101 -37.90 -10.43 -2.68
C SER A 101 -37.08 -11.57 -3.29
N ASP A 102 -36.76 -11.47 -4.58
CA ASP A 102 -36.03 -12.51 -5.29
C ASP A 102 -34.53 -12.30 -5.19
N SER A 103 -33.75 -13.38 -5.26
CA SER A 103 -32.28 -13.32 -5.09
C SER A 103 -31.59 -14.43 -5.88
N PHE A 104 -30.32 -14.20 -6.17
CA PHE A 104 -29.35 -15.28 -6.37
C PHE A 104 -28.84 -15.69 -4.99
N ALA A 105 -28.69 -16.98 -4.74
CA ALA A 105 -27.98 -17.43 -3.54
C ALA A 105 -26.52 -16.97 -3.59
N ASP A 106 -25.90 -16.75 -2.43
CA ASP A 106 -24.45 -16.61 -2.40
C ASP A 106 -23.80 -17.94 -2.80
N TYR A 107 -22.75 -17.87 -3.64
CA TYR A 107 -22.07 -19.07 -4.14
C TYR A 107 -21.65 -19.97 -3.00
N THR A 108 -21.99 -21.26 -3.11
CA THR A 108 -21.73 -22.25 -2.07
C THR A 108 -20.58 -23.15 -2.47
N GLU A 109 -19.45 -22.97 -1.81
CA GLU A 109 -18.27 -23.78 -2.02
C GLU A 109 -18.44 -25.17 -1.39
N GLY A 110 -17.81 -26.18 -1.98
CA GLY A 110 -17.73 -27.54 -1.41
C GLY A 110 -16.98 -27.58 -0.07
N THR A 111 -16.03 -26.65 0.12
CA THR A 111 -15.37 -26.40 1.41
C THR A 111 -15.59 -24.95 1.80
N PRO A 112 -16.44 -24.68 2.81
CA PRO A 112 -16.79 -23.31 3.19
C PRO A 112 -15.57 -22.40 3.40
N GLY A 113 -15.61 -21.22 2.80
CA GLY A 113 -14.56 -20.21 2.88
C GLY A 113 -13.30 -20.53 2.07
N THR A 114 -13.33 -21.52 1.20
CA THR A 114 -12.21 -21.89 0.34
C THR A 114 -12.55 -21.66 -1.12
N PRO A 115 -11.89 -20.69 -1.80
CA PRO A 115 -12.16 -20.44 -3.22
C PRO A 115 -11.95 -21.69 -4.08
N GLU A 116 -12.91 -21.99 -4.95
CA GLU A 116 -12.87 -23.15 -5.82
C GLU A 116 -13.28 -22.85 -7.25
N THR A 117 -13.06 -23.80 -8.15
CA THR A 117 -13.53 -23.69 -9.52
C THR A 117 -15.06 -23.61 -9.53
N TRP A 118 -15.59 -22.60 -10.20
CA TRP A 118 -17.03 -22.37 -10.26
C TRP A 118 -17.82 -23.57 -10.78
N SER A 119 -18.79 -23.99 -10.01
CA SER A 119 -19.72 -25.06 -10.36
C SER A 119 -21.00 -24.91 -9.54
N ILE A 120 -22.15 -24.84 -10.19
CA ILE A 120 -23.46 -24.80 -9.53
C ILE A 120 -24.31 -26.02 -9.91
N SER A 121 -25.30 -26.33 -9.08
CA SER A 121 -26.33 -27.31 -9.42
C SER A 121 -27.24 -26.77 -10.51
N SER A 122 -27.81 -27.66 -11.31
CA SER A 122 -28.79 -27.27 -12.33
C SER A 122 -30.07 -26.66 -11.74
N SER A 123 -30.39 -26.92 -10.47
CA SER A 123 -31.55 -26.39 -9.76
C SER A 123 -31.33 -25.05 -9.09
N ASP A 124 -30.11 -24.50 -9.13
CA ASP A 124 -29.72 -23.35 -8.32
C ASP A 124 -29.45 -22.12 -9.18
N SER A 125 -29.49 -20.95 -8.56
CA SER A 125 -28.96 -19.70 -9.10
C SER A 125 -28.04 -19.09 -8.05
N GLU A 126 -26.79 -18.80 -8.44
CA GLU A 126 -25.79 -18.34 -7.49
C GLU A 126 -25.00 -17.13 -8.00
N PHE A 127 -24.52 -16.34 -7.04
CA PHE A 127 -23.67 -15.18 -7.25
C PHE A 127 -22.44 -15.25 -6.33
N GLY A 128 -21.27 -14.98 -6.90
CA GLY A 128 -20.03 -15.00 -6.16
C GLY A 128 -18.94 -14.15 -6.80
N PHE A 129 -17.78 -14.17 -6.19
CA PHE A 129 -16.64 -13.39 -6.63
C PHE A 129 -15.34 -14.19 -6.62
N GLY A 130 -14.40 -13.77 -7.46
CA GLY A 130 -13.01 -14.18 -7.44
C GLY A 130 -12.10 -12.96 -7.39
N ALA A 131 -10.79 -13.18 -7.24
CA ALA A 131 -9.82 -12.09 -7.25
C ALA A 131 -8.63 -12.40 -8.17
N SER A 132 -8.08 -11.35 -8.77
CA SER A 132 -6.90 -11.44 -9.65
C SER A 132 -6.05 -10.17 -9.53
N GLY A 133 -4.79 -10.29 -9.93
CA GLY A 133 -3.79 -9.22 -9.82
C GLY A 133 -2.53 -9.70 -9.13
N SER A 134 -1.49 -8.88 -9.14
CA SER A 134 -0.17 -9.27 -8.63
C SER A 134 -0.15 -9.58 -7.13
N TYR A 135 -1.09 -9.03 -6.38
CA TYR A 135 -1.19 -9.18 -4.92
C TYR A 135 -2.48 -9.87 -4.48
N ALA A 136 -3.28 -10.37 -5.45
CA ALA A 136 -4.45 -11.17 -5.13
C ALA A 136 -4.04 -12.41 -4.31
N ASP A 137 -4.89 -12.80 -3.37
CA ASP A 137 -4.64 -13.98 -2.56
C ASP A 137 -4.51 -15.21 -3.45
N ALA A 138 -3.47 -16.01 -3.21
CA ALA A 138 -3.13 -17.18 -4.02
C ALA A 138 -4.25 -18.23 -4.04
N SER A 139 -5.15 -18.22 -3.06
CA SER A 139 -6.31 -19.10 -2.99
C SER A 139 -7.27 -18.90 -4.18
N PHE A 140 -7.33 -17.70 -4.77
CA PHE A 140 -8.13 -17.39 -5.95
C PHE A 140 -7.46 -17.72 -7.29
N SER A 141 -6.20 -18.19 -7.28
CA SER A 141 -5.49 -18.52 -8.51
C SER A 141 -6.21 -19.60 -9.33
N GLY A 142 -6.17 -19.48 -10.68
CA GLY A 142 -6.86 -20.40 -11.58
C GLY A 142 -8.35 -20.12 -11.75
N ASN A 143 -8.78 -18.87 -11.64
CA ASN A 143 -10.18 -18.44 -11.80
C ASN A 143 -11.12 -19.13 -10.79
N LYS A 144 -10.73 -19.12 -9.54
CA LYS A 144 -11.55 -19.62 -8.45
C LYS A 144 -12.46 -18.56 -7.90
N TYR A 145 -13.59 -18.97 -7.34
CA TYR A 145 -14.67 -18.13 -6.82
C TYR A 145 -15.04 -18.54 -5.41
N LEU A 146 -15.58 -17.57 -4.69
CA LEU A 146 -16.09 -17.69 -3.33
C LEU A 146 -17.43 -16.98 -3.22
N GLY A 147 -18.30 -17.43 -2.35
CA GLY A 147 -19.54 -16.74 -2.01
C GLY A 147 -19.32 -15.58 -1.05
N PHE A 148 -20.27 -14.67 -0.97
CA PHE A 148 -20.28 -13.68 0.09
C PHE A 148 -20.80 -14.29 1.40
N ASP A 149 -20.26 -13.86 2.53
CA ASP A 149 -20.73 -14.23 3.86
C ASP A 149 -21.33 -12.99 4.55
N GLY A 150 -22.34 -12.42 3.90
CA GLY A 150 -22.99 -11.20 4.34
C GLY A 150 -21.99 -10.06 4.52
N SER A 151 -22.09 -9.36 5.66
CA SER A 151 -21.22 -8.25 5.99
C SER A 151 -19.81 -8.66 6.46
N ASN A 152 -19.52 -9.97 6.57
CA ASN A 152 -18.19 -10.44 6.92
C ASN A 152 -17.20 -10.08 5.82
N ARG A 153 -16.05 -9.56 6.23
CA ARG A 153 -15.00 -9.15 5.32
C ARG A 153 -14.12 -10.34 4.94
N ILE A 154 -13.96 -10.53 3.65
CA ILE A 154 -13.15 -11.62 3.08
C ILE A 154 -11.93 -10.99 2.43
N GLN A 155 -10.73 -11.41 2.85
CA GLN A 155 -9.47 -10.93 2.26
C GLN A 155 -9.34 -11.44 0.83
N VAL A 156 -9.12 -10.53 -0.11
CA VAL A 156 -8.93 -10.83 -1.54
C VAL A 156 -7.53 -10.53 -2.04
N ALA A 157 -6.80 -9.67 -1.35
CA ALA A 157 -5.43 -9.32 -1.69
C ALA A 157 -4.66 -8.80 -0.47
N HIS A 158 -3.33 -8.95 -0.50
CA HIS A 158 -2.43 -8.31 0.46
C HIS A 158 -1.02 -8.15 -0.11
N ARG A 159 -0.29 -7.20 0.44
CA ARG A 159 1.13 -6.96 0.16
C ARG A 159 1.85 -6.57 1.43
N ASN A 160 2.97 -7.24 1.73
CA ASN A 160 3.82 -6.96 2.90
C ASN A 160 4.90 -5.91 2.58
N ALA A 161 4.52 -4.84 1.87
CA ALA A 161 5.37 -3.70 1.53
C ALA A 161 4.50 -2.51 1.13
N GLN A 162 5.06 -1.31 1.17
CA GLN A 162 4.36 -0.13 0.69
C GLN A 162 3.91 -0.29 -0.78
N ALA A 163 2.77 0.28 -1.14
CA ALA A 163 2.37 0.45 -2.53
C ALA A 163 3.20 1.56 -3.17
N GLY A 164 3.61 1.38 -4.41
CA GLY A 164 4.33 2.42 -5.16
C GLY A 164 3.47 3.69 -5.39
N GLY A 165 4.07 4.75 -5.91
CA GLY A 165 3.36 6.01 -6.19
C GLY A 165 2.17 5.88 -7.16
N SER A 166 2.18 4.89 -8.06
CA SER A 166 1.06 4.52 -8.93
C SER A 166 -0.03 3.71 -8.22
N GLY A 167 0.25 3.19 -7.02
CA GLY A 167 -0.61 2.23 -6.33
C GLY A 167 -0.48 0.80 -6.85
N ASP A 168 -1.22 -0.09 -6.20
CA ASP A 168 -1.32 -1.50 -6.55
C ASP A 168 -2.75 -1.84 -6.93
N ASP A 169 -2.93 -2.44 -8.11
CA ASP A 169 -4.23 -2.83 -8.62
C ASP A 169 -4.62 -4.24 -8.14
N THR A 170 -5.86 -4.37 -7.70
CA THR A 170 -6.52 -5.65 -7.42
C THR A 170 -7.85 -5.67 -8.14
N THR A 171 -8.09 -6.68 -8.95
CA THR A 171 -9.32 -6.89 -9.68
C THR A 171 -10.16 -7.95 -8.99
N VAL A 172 -11.41 -7.61 -8.66
CA VAL A 172 -12.43 -8.56 -8.19
C VAL A 172 -13.32 -8.89 -9.37
N ASN A 173 -13.46 -10.18 -9.63
CA ASN A 173 -14.24 -10.74 -10.74
C ASN A 173 -15.55 -11.27 -10.17
N PHE A 174 -16.66 -10.79 -10.68
CA PHE A 174 -18.00 -11.21 -10.27
C PHE A 174 -18.58 -12.19 -11.27
N LYS A 175 -19.35 -13.15 -10.78
CA LYS A 175 -20.09 -14.10 -11.61
C LYS A 175 -21.45 -14.38 -10.99
N ALA A 176 -22.48 -14.35 -11.84
CA ALA A 176 -23.82 -14.84 -11.56
C ALA A 176 -24.14 -15.94 -12.56
N GLU A 177 -24.82 -17.00 -12.13
CA GLU A 177 -25.25 -18.08 -13.01
C GLU A 177 -26.59 -18.64 -12.59
N VAL A 178 -27.44 -18.94 -13.58
CA VAL A 178 -28.73 -19.63 -13.43
C VAL A 178 -28.60 -21.02 -14.04
N GLY A 179 -28.80 -22.07 -13.23
CA GLY A 179 -28.77 -23.46 -13.65
C GLY A 179 -29.88 -23.83 -14.57
N SER A 180 -29.68 -24.84 -15.41
CA SER A 180 -30.58 -25.22 -16.50
C SER A 180 -31.96 -25.73 -16.05
N GLY A 181 -32.13 -26.06 -14.80
CA GLY A 181 -33.40 -26.50 -14.20
C GLY A 181 -33.99 -25.49 -13.20
N HIS A 182 -33.36 -24.34 -13.02
CA HIS A 182 -33.84 -23.27 -12.16
C HIS A 182 -34.70 -22.28 -12.94
N ASN A 183 -35.78 -21.78 -12.33
CA ASN A 183 -36.59 -20.71 -12.89
C ASN A 183 -36.37 -19.44 -12.07
N GLN A 184 -35.41 -18.60 -12.52
CA GLN A 184 -35.12 -17.32 -11.91
C GLN A 184 -36.16 -16.29 -12.38
N PRO A 185 -36.90 -15.62 -11.47
CA PRO A 185 -37.80 -14.54 -11.85
C PRO A 185 -37.13 -13.43 -12.64
N ASP A 186 -37.83 -12.83 -13.59
CA ASP A 186 -37.33 -11.65 -14.31
C ASP A 186 -37.18 -10.44 -13.40
N GLY A 187 -36.15 -9.64 -13.63
CA GLY A 187 -35.88 -8.46 -12.83
C GLY A 187 -34.46 -7.95 -13.00
N THR A 188 -34.19 -6.78 -12.41
CA THR A 188 -32.84 -6.25 -12.28
C THR A 188 -32.31 -6.63 -10.91
N TYR A 189 -31.38 -7.56 -10.90
CA TYR A 189 -30.67 -8.00 -9.68
C TYR A 189 -29.43 -7.14 -9.46
N SER A 190 -29.23 -6.70 -8.24
CA SER A 190 -28.07 -5.89 -7.86
C SER A 190 -27.48 -6.32 -6.53
N ALA A 191 -26.17 -6.13 -6.39
CA ALA A 191 -25.41 -6.34 -5.17
C ALA A 191 -24.60 -5.09 -4.86
N THR A 192 -24.58 -4.66 -3.59
CA THR A 192 -23.66 -3.63 -3.14
C THR A 192 -22.47 -4.29 -2.47
N VAL A 193 -21.32 -4.18 -3.12
CA VAL A 193 -20.05 -4.72 -2.61
C VAL A 193 -19.16 -3.59 -2.12
N THR A 194 -18.69 -3.73 -0.89
CA THR A 194 -17.77 -2.79 -0.26
C THR A 194 -16.37 -3.38 -0.19
N ALA A 195 -15.40 -2.66 -0.73
CA ALA A 195 -13.99 -2.98 -0.58
C ALA A 195 -13.38 -2.10 0.51
N THR A 196 -12.61 -2.71 1.40
CA THR A 196 -11.93 -2.03 2.51
C THR A 196 -10.43 -2.31 2.46
N ALA A 197 -9.65 -1.27 2.27
CA ALA A 197 -8.19 -1.34 2.37
C ALA A 197 -7.73 -0.94 3.78
N THR A 198 -6.80 -1.73 4.35
CA THR A 198 -6.26 -1.50 5.69
C THR A 198 -4.74 -1.65 5.68
N THR A 199 -4.01 -0.80 6.40
CA THR A 199 -2.57 -0.97 6.64
C THR A 199 -2.30 -2.17 7.55
N LEU A 200 -1.18 -2.87 7.31
CA LEU A 200 -0.71 -4.01 8.12
C LEU A 200 0.16 -3.56 9.29
#